data_eb2ca1e1965a7f98e4d251b41f082039
#
_entry.id   eb2ca1e1965a7f98e4d251b41f082039
#
_cell.length_a   1.000
_cell.length_b   1.000
_cell.length_c   1.000
_cell.angle_alpha   90.00
_cell.angle_beta   90.00
_cell.angle_gamma   90.00
#
_symmetry.space_group_name_H-M   'P 1'
#
loop_
_entity.id
_entity.type
_entity.pdbx_description
1 polymer ?
#
loop_
_entity_poly.entity_id
_entity_poly.type
_entity_poly.pdbx_seq_one_letter_code
_entity_poly.pdbx_strand_id
1 'polypeptide(L)'
;VGDDRLKEKIVLKHMWCWWCCHPFEGTPLNIPVKYDDRRKKFDTTGNFCSWSCMKTYALDKYGVGRGSLVCSNMVMMRRRMYGGKLESVTPAPWRYRLNVFGGDMTIEEFRSNQTVDVEIPKPVDIKPVVNNLIPFVSNTRKMDEIKNSTSNNNSLKLKRTKPLKRNHNNLESALGLIITPKT
;
A
#
# COMPACT_ATOMS: atom_id res chain seq x y z
N VAL A 1 -24.88 37.07 -4.23
CA VAL A 1 -23.99 36.37 -3.32
C VAL A 1 -24.83 35.27 -2.68
N GLY A 2 -24.91 34.12 -3.35
CA GLY A 2 -25.80 33.01 -3.00
C GLY A 2 -25.05 31.99 -2.18
N ASP A 3 -25.71 31.57 -1.20
CA ASP A 3 -25.46 30.70 -0.06
C ASP A 3 -24.92 29.30 -0.46
N ASP A 4 -23.62 29.17 -0.61
CA ASP A 4 -22.94 27.89 -0.86
C ASP A 4 -22.86 26.98 0.39
N ARG A 5 -23.26 27.49 1.56
CA ARG A 5 -23.23 26.73 2.83
C ARG A 5 -24.38 25.74 3.01
N LEU A 6 -25.43 25.84 2.19
CA LEU A 6 -26.58 24.94 2.26
C LEU A 6 -26.40 23.68 1.40
N LYS A 7 -25.49 23.68 0.45
CA LYS A 7 -25.25 22.50 -0.43
C LYS A 7 -24.46 21.38 0.23
N GLU A 8 -23.61 21.67 1.23
CA GLU A 8 -22.83 20.64 1.92
C GLU A 8 -23.61 19.81 2.94
N LYS A 9 -24.74 20.29 3.45
CA LYS A 9 -25.53 19.61 4.48
C LYS A 9 -26.51 18.56 3.98
N ILE A 10 -26.78 18.51 2.68
CA ILE A 10 -27.85 17.64 2.13
C ILE A 10 -27.35 16.26 1.69
N VAL A 11 -26.04 16.08 1.48
CA VAL A 11 -25.49 14.87 0.86
C VAL A 11 -25.22 13.72 1.84
N LEU A 12 -25.28 13.93 3.15
CA LEU A 12 -24.78 12.96 4.13
C LEU A 12 -25.82 11.97 4.70
N LYS A 13 -27.06 12.02 4.23
CA LYS A 13 -28.13 11.31 4.97
C LYS A 13 -28.28 9.82 4.70
N HIS A 14 -27.72 9.27 3.63
CA HIS A 14 -27.86 7.84 3.32
C HIS A 14 -26.68 7.30 2.51
N MET A 15 -25.50 7.22 3.15
CA MET A 15 -24.37 6.53 2.52
C MET A 15 -24.41 5.04 2.85
N TRP A 16 -24.09 4.23 1.84
CA TRP A 16 -24.03 2.79 1.96
C TRP A 16 -22.58 2.33 2.04
N CYS A 17 -22.32 1.44 2.98
CA CYS A 17 -21.02 0.80 3.09
C CYS A 17 -20.80 -0.19 1.94
N TRP A 18 -19.68 -0.08 1.25
CA TRP A 18 -19.37 -0.95 0.11
C TRP A 18 -19.12 -2.42 0.48
N TRP A 19 -18.91 -2.71 1.78
CA TRP A 19 -18.73 -4.08 2.24
C TRP A 19 -20.00 -4.69 2.79
N CYS A 20 -20.55 -4.13 3.83
CA CYS A 20 -21.75 -4.71 4.47
C CYS A 20 -23.06 -4.37 3.75
N CYS A 21 -23.04 -3.48 2.75
CA CYS A 21 -24.20 -3.10 1.94
C CYS A 21 -25.39 -2.62 2.79
N HIS A 22 -25.09 -1.88 3.86
CA HIS A 22 -26.09 -1.25 4.71
C HIS A 22 -25.80 0.24 4.86
N PRO A 23 -26.85 1.05 5.06
CA PRO A 23 -26.66 2.46 5.37
C PRO A 23 -25.97 2.63 6.71
N PHE A 24 -25.25 3.72 6.86
CA PHE A 24 -24.60 4.11 8.10
C PHE A 24 -24.62 5.64 8.24
N GLU A 25 -24.49 6.08 9.48
CA GLU A 25 -24.43 7.48 9.84
C GLU A 25 -22.98 7.89 10.11
N GLY A 26 -22.71 9.18 9.98
CA GLY A 26 -21.39 9.74 10.25
C GLY A 26 -20.51 9.92 9.02
N THR A 27 -19.24 10.21 9.26
CA THR A 27 -18.25 10.47 8.20
C THR A 27 -17.80 9.15 7.57
N PRO A 28 -17.91 9.00 6.24
CA PRO A 28 -17.45 7.80 5.57
C PRO A 28 -15.94 7.66 5.65
N LEU A 29 -15.49 6.46 5.88
CA LEU A 29 -14.10 6.09 5.72
C LEU A 29 -13.85 5.71 4.25
N ASN A 30 -12.76 6.21 3.68
CA ASN A 30 -12.37 5.92 2.30
C ASN A 30 -11.10 5.09 2.28
N ILE A 31 -11.07 4.05 1.44
CA ILE A 31 -9.93 3.14 1.34
C ILE A 31 -8.76 3.78 0.61
N PRO A 32 -7.55 3.84 1.21
CA PRO A 32 -6.35 4.41 0.58
C PRO A 32 -5.70 3.40 -0.36
N VAL A 33 -6.10 3.44 -1.62
CA VAL A 33 -5.61 2.51 -2.65
C VAL A 33 -4.15 2.74 -2.98
N LYS A 34 -3.72 4.00 -2.97
CA LYS A 34 -2.35 4.41 -3.28
C LYS A 34 -1.90 5.52 -2.35
N TYR A 35 -0.62 5.54 -2.06
CA TYR A 35 0.04 6.64 -1.35
C TYR A 35 1.05 7.32 -2.28
N ASP A 36 0.93 8.63 -2.42
CA ASP A 36 1.89 9.48 -3.14
C ASP A 36 2.88 10.05 -2.11
N ASP A 37 4.10 9.53 -2.10
CA ASP A 37 5.13 9.95 -1.16
C ASP A 37 5.61 11.38 -1.41
N ARG A 38 5.61 11.86 -2.66
CA ARG A 38 6.02 13.23 -3.00
C ARG A 38 5.04 14.26 -2.46
N ARG A 39 3.74 14.02 -2.67
CA ARG A 39 2.67 14.91 -2.23
C ARG A 39 2.20 14.63 -0.81
N LYS A 40 2.67 13.53 -0.19
CA LYS A 40 2.23 13.04 1.12
C LYS A 40 0.72 12.85 1.23
N LYS A 41 0.07 12.50 0.11
CA LYS A 41 -1.38 12.31 -0.02
C LYS A 41 -1.74 10.88 -0.32
N PHE A 42 -2.94 10.49 0.11
CA PHE A 42 -3.56 9.22 -0.24
C PHE A 42 -4.58 9.42 -1.34
N ASP A 43 -4.54 8.54 -2.34
CA ASP A 43 -5.63 8.39 -3.30
C ASP A 43 -6.64 7.44 -2.67
N THR A 44 -7.81 7.97 -2.35
CA THR A 44 -8.85 7.24 -1.61
C THR A 44 -10.08 7.02 -2.46
N THR A 45 -10.81 5.93 -2.18
CA THR A 45 -12.07 5.62 -2.86
C THR A 45 -13.02 4.87 -1.95
N GLY A 46 -14.29 4.81 -2.34
CA GLY A 46 -15.32 4.03 -1.66
C GLY A 46 -15.81 4.65 -0.36
N ASN A 47 -16.89 4.07 0.18
CA ASN A 47 -17.51 4.48 1.43
C ASN A 47 -17.59 3.27 2.36
N PHE A 48 -17.04 3.39 3.55
CA PHE A 48 -17.02 2.32 4.55
C PHE A 48 -17.47 2.85 5.91
N CYS A 49 -18.28 2.06 6.59
CA CYS A 49 -18.76 2.39 7.94
C CYS A 49 -17.69 2.15 9.02
N SER A 50 -16.70 1.30 8.76
CA SER A 50 -15.67 0.93 9.73
C SER A 50 -14.35 0.54 9.05
N TRP A 51 -13.25 0.57 9.82
CA TRP A 51 -11.95 0.06 9.39
C TRP A 51 -11.97 -1.44 9.11
N SER A 52 -12.79 -2.19 9.84
CA SER A 52 -12.98 -3.62 9.65
C SER A 52 -13.58 -3.94 8.29
N CYS A 53 -14.65 -3.25 7.90
CA CYS A 53 -15.26 -3.38 6.58
C CYS A 53 -14.29 -3.02 5.46
N MET A 54 -13.53 -1.94 5.65
CA MET A 54 -12.51 -1.51 4.70
C MET A 54 -11.40 -2.55 4.51
N LYS A 55 -10.90 -3.16 5.62
CA LYS A 55 -9.86 -4.17 5.58
C LYS A 55 -10.30 -5.41 4.80
N THR A 56 -11.49 -5.93 5.12
CA THR A 56 -11.99 -7.12 4.44
C THR A 56 -12.25 -6.86 2.96
N TYR A 57 -12.81 -5.71 2.63
CA TYR A 57 -12.99 -5.30 1.24
C TYR A 57 -11.66 -5.19 0.48
N ALA A 58 -10.61 -4.65 1.13
CA ALA A 58 -9.29 -4.55 0.51
C ALA A 58 -8.71 -5.92 0.15
N LEU A 59 -8.83 -6.88 1.07
CA LEU A 59 -8.33 -8.25 0.86
C LEU A 59 -9.14 -9.01 -0.19
N ASP A 60 -10.46 -8.83 -0.19
CA ASP A 60 -11.36 -9.45 -1.16
C ASP A 60 -11.13 -8.92 -2.59
N LYS A 61 -11.17 -7.60 -2.74
CA LYS A 61 -11.09 -6.95 -4.05
C LYS A 61 -9.72 -7.02 -4.69
N TYR A 62 -8.66 -6.83 -3.92
CA TYR A 62 -7.30 -6.72 -4.45
C TYR A 62 -6.45 -7.98 -4.26
N GLY A 63 -7.01 -9.00 -3.57
CA GLY A 63 -6.29 -10.22 -3.22
C GLY A 63 -5.23 -10.00 -2.13
N VAL A 64 -4.57 -11.07 -1.69
CA VAL A 64 -3.65 -11.02 -0.55
C VAL A 64 -2.46 -10.10 -0.80
N GLY A 65 -1.84 -10.16 -1.96
CA GLY A 65 -0.63 -9.38 -2.27
C GLY A 65 -0.89 -7.87 -2.29
N ARG A 66 -1.73 -7.41 -3.22
CA ARG A 66 -2.06 -5.99 -3.34
C ARG A 66 -2.91 -5.50 -2.18
N GLY A 67 -3.82 -6.33 -1.68
CA GLY A 67 -4.66 -6.01 -0.53
C GLY A 67 -3.85 -5.75 0.73
N SER A 68 -2.74 -6.46 0.95
CA SER A 68 -1.84 -6.21 2.08
C SER A 68 -1.18 -4.83 2.00
N LEU A 69 -0.80 -4.37 0.80
CA LEU A 69 -0.27 -3.02 0.60
C LEU A 69 -1.33 -1.95 0.91
N VAL A 70 -2.57 -2.17 0.46
CA VAL A 70 -3.68 -1.27 0.77
C VAL A 70 -3.97 -1.26 2.27
N CYS A 71 -3.90 -2.40 2.95
CA CYS A 71 -4.02 -2.48 4.42
C CYS A 71 -2.89 -1.73 5.13
N SER A 72 -1.66 -1.78 4.61
CA SER A 72 -0.54 -1.00 5.15
C SER A 72 -0.78 0.51 5.00
N ASN A 73 -1.28 0.95 3.85
CA ASN A 73 -1.68 2.34 3.64
C ASN A 73 -2.81 2.75 4.59
N MET A 74 -3.78 1.86 4.83
CA MET A 74 -4.88 2.08 5.77
C MET A 74 -4.36 2.29 7.20
N VAL A 75 -3.43 1.47 7.67
CA VAL A 75 -2.80 1.65 8.99
C VAL A 75 -2.05 2.97 9.07
N MET A 76 -1.31 3.33 8.02
CA MET A 76 -0.60 4.59 7.95
C MET A 76 -1.55 5.79 7.96
N MET A 77 -2.65 5.73 7.19
CA MET A 77 -3.68 6.76 7.17
C MET A 77 -4.34 6.90 8.55
N ARG A 78 -4.73 5.79 9.18
CA ARG A 78 -5.34 5.77 10.52
C ARG A 78 -4.42 6.38 11.57
N ARG A 79 -3.11 6.08 11.54
CA ARG A 79 -2.11 6.71 12.43
C ARG A 79 -2.00 8.21 12.23
N ARG A 80 -2.13 8.69 11.00
CA ARG A 80 -2.11 10.14 10.73
C ARG A 80 -3.37 10.84 11.22
N MET A 81 -4.52 10.16 11.15
CA MET A 81 -5.79 10.72 11.59
C MET A 81 -5.90 10.76 13.12
N TYR A 82 -5.48 9.69 13.80
CA TYR A 82 -5.75 9.54 15.24
C TYR A 82 -4.50 9.60 16.12
N GLY A 83 -3.31 9.47 15.57
CA GLY A 83 -2.05 9.47 16.34
C GLY A 83 -1.89 8.24 17.25
N GLY A 84 -0.71 8.11 17.88
CA GLY A 84 -0.46 7.15 18.95
C GLY A 84 -0.41 5.66 18.55
N LYS A 85 -0.49 4.81 19.57
CA LYS A 85 -0.61 3.36 19.43
C LYS A 85 -2.06 3.02 19.09
N LEU A 86 -2.28 2.54 17.88
CA LEU A 86 -3.58 2.03 17.46
C LEU A 86 -3.57 0.52 17.53
N GLU A 87 -4.66 -0.05 18.03
CA GLU A 87 -4.86 -1.48 18.01
C GLU A 87 -4.95 -2.00 16.58
N SER A 88 -4.66 -3.29 16.40
CA SER A 88 -4.79 -3.93 15.10
C SER A 88 -6.26 -3.96 14.67
N VAL A 89 -6.50 -3.62 13.42
CA VAL A 89 -7.86 -3.69 12.86
C VAL A 89 -8.22 -5.15 12.63
N THR A 90 -9.29 -5.60 13.28
CA THR A 90 -9.88 -6.92 13.00
C THR A 90 -10.64 -6.87 11.68
N PRO A 91 -10.56 -7.88 10.82
CA PRO A 91 -11.36 -7.92 9.59
C PRO A 91 -12.85 -8.10 9.95
N ALA A 92 -13.72 -7.47 9.17
CA ALA A 92 -15.16 -7.72 9.29
C ALA A 92 -15.49 -9.15 8.85
N PRO A 93 -16.60 -9.72 9.34
CA PRO A 93 -17.09 -11.00 8.83
C PRO A 93 -17.31 -10.97 7.32
N TRP A 94 -17.42 -12.16 6.76
CA TRP A 94 -17.75 -12.29 5.34
C TRP A 94 -19.17 -11.79 5.08
N ARG A 95 -19.38 -10.93 4.08
CA ARG A 95 -20.65 -10.24 3.85
C ARG A 95 -21.82 -11.20 3.57
N TYR A 96 -21.55 -12.39 3.02
CA TYR A 96 -22.60 -13.40 2.77
C TYR A 96 -23.14 -14.04 4.03
N ARG A 97 -22.58 -13.75 5.22
CA ARG A 97 -23.17 -14.12 6.49
C ARG A 97 -24.33 -13.22 6.91
N LEU A 98 -24.49 -12.08 6.26
CA LEU A 98 -25.61 -11.19 6.51
C LEU A 98 -26.93 -11.80 5.99
N ASN A 99 -27.99 -11.62 6.75
CA ASN A 99 -29.32 -12.10 6.41
C ASN A 99 -29.83 -11.57 5.06
N VAL A 100 -29.44 -10.34 4.67
CA VAL A 100 -29.79 -9.77 3.36
C VAL A 100 -29.18 -10.53 2.17
N PHE A 101 -28.16 -11.35 2.42
CA PHE A 101 -27.54 -12.24 1.42
C PHE A 101 -27.87 -13.73 1.68
N GLY A 102 -28.85 -14.02 2.58
CA GLY A 102 -29.23 -15.38 2.91
C GLY A 102 -28.43 -16.03 4.04
N GLY A 103 -27.60 -15.27 4.75
CA GLY A 103 -26.86 -15.73 5.92
C GLY A 103 -27.67 -15.68 7.21
N ASP A 104 -27.01 -15.94 8.32
CA ASP A 104 -27.56 -16.09 9.67
C ASP A 104 -27.37 -14.85 10.56
N MET A 105 -26.57 -13.85 10.15
CA MET A 105 -26.22 -12.69 10.96
C MET A 105 -27.10 -11.48 10.66
N THR A 106 -27.53 -10.79 11.71
CA THR A 106 -28.12 -9.45 11.60
C THR A 106 -27.02 -8.41 11.38
N ILE A 107 -27.39 -7.20 10.94
CA ILE A 107 -26.40 -6.12 10.73
C ILE A 107 -25.81 -5.63 12.06
N GLU A 108 -26.56 -5.68 13.14
CA GLU A 108 -26.10 -5.30 14.48
C GLU A 108 -25.03 -6.28 14.97
N GLU A 109 -25.26 -7.58 14.84
CA GLU A 109 -24.27 -8.61 15.16
C GLU A 109 -23.03 -8.49 14.28
N PHE A 110 -23.22 -8.23 12.99
CA PHE A 110 -22.13 -8.05 12.04
C PHE A 110 -21.23 -6.87 12.42
N ARG A 111 -21.81 -5.80 12.98
CA ARG A 111 -21.09 -4.57 13.38
C ARG A 111 -20.59 -4.59 14.82
N SER A 112 -21.03 -5.49 15.67
CA SER A 112 -20.75 -5.49 17.12
C SER A 112 -19.25 -5.49 17.46
N ASN A 113 -18.43 -6.22 16.69
CA ASN A 113 -16.99 -6.38 16.91
C ASN A 113 -16.13 -5.60 15.91
N GLN A 114 -16.67 -4.55 15.30
CA GLN A 114 -15.93 -3.79 14.30
C GLN A 114 -15.10 -2.68 14.92
N THR A 115 -13.91 -2.48 14.38
CA THR A 115 -13.06 -1.35 14.77
C THR A 115 -13.62 -0.06 14.17
N VAL A 116 -14.19 0.77 15.02
CA VAL A 116 -14.68 2.12 14.71
C VAL A 116 -13.98 3.08 15.66
N ASP A 117 -13.30 4.08 15.14
CA ASP A 117 -12.76 5.15 15.96
C ASP A 117 -13.85 6.22 16.11
N VAL A 118 -14.38 6.36 17.31
CA VAL A 118 -15.59 7.16 17.60
C VAL A 118 -15.33 8.66 17.60
N GLU A 119 -14.10 9.10 17.79
CA GLU A 119 -13.76 10.52 17.80
C GLU A 119 -12.71 10.83 16.73
N ILE A 120 -13.01 11.81 15.89
CA ILE A 120 -11.99 12.45 15.06
C ILE A 120 -11.15 13.30 16.01
N PRO A 121 -9.93 12.91 16.38
CA PRO A 121 -9.06 13.80 17.13
C PRO A 121 -8.87 15.03 16.26
N LYS A 122 -8.98 16.21 16.90
CA LYS A 122 -8.62 17.48 16.27
C LYS A 122 -7.29 17.28 15.55
N PRO A 123 -7.09 17.86 14.36
CA PRO A 123 -5.83 17.73 13.65
C PRO A 123 -4.73 18.21 14.59
N VAL A 124 -4.04 17.28 15.20
CA VAL A 124 -2.81 17.57 15.89
C VAL A 124 -1.85 17.96 14.78
N ASP A 125 -1.34 19.17 14.82
CA ASP A 125 -0.19 19.57 14.00
C ASP A 125 0.92 18.57 14.29
N ILE A 126 0.93 17.49 13.52
CA ILE A 126 2.00 16.50 13.58
C ILE A 126 3.18 17.20 12.91
N LYS A 127 3.96 17.92 13.73
CA LYS A 127 5.33 18.23 13.34
C LYS A 127 5.91 16.91 12.87
N PRO A 128 6.46 16.84 11.65
CA PRO A 128 7.05 15.60 11.17
C PRO A 128 8.07 15.19 12.22
N VAL A 129 7.76 14.14 12.97
CA VAL A 129 8.78 13.47 13.78
C VAL A 129 9.71 12.92 12.71
N VAL A 130 10.80 13.63 12.50
CA VAL A 130 11.94 13.12 11.75
C VAL A 130 12.43 11.97 12.62
N ASN A 131 11.87 10.80 12.40
CA ASN A 131 12.40 9.58 12.98
C ASN A 131 13.75 9.37 12.31
N ASN A 132 14.80 9.85 12.96
CA ASN A 132 16.19 9.48 12.70
C ASN A 132 16.44 7.99 13.00
N LEU A 133 15.45 7.13 12.72
CA LEU A 133 15.51 5.70 13.02
C LEU A 133 16.16 4.85 11.93
N ILE A 134 16.50 5.45 10.84
CA ILE A 134 17.52 4.92 9.95
C ILE A 134 18.46 6.09 9.76
N PRO A 135 19.68 6.07 10.31
CA PRO A 135 20.69 6.89 9.72
C PRO A 135 20.74 6.40 8.27
N PHE A 136 20.06 7.10 7.39
CA PHE A 136 20.45 7.11 6.02
C PHE A 136 21.89 7.61 6.11
N VAL A 137 22.78 6.67 6.29
CA VAL A 137 24.19 6.93 6.09
C VAL A 137 24.19 7.39 4.67
N SER A 138 24.09 8.71 4.51
CA SER A 138 24.36 9.34 3.25
C SER A 138 25.79 8.95 2.96
N ASN A 139 25.95 7.84 2.24
CA ASN A 139 27.21 7.44 1.64
C ASN A 139 27.59 8.47 0.56
N THR A 140 27.37 9.76 0.84
CA THR A 140 27.85 10.86 0.02
C THR A 140 29.36 10.72 -0.16
N ARG A 141 30.07 10.33 0.89
CA ARG A 141 31.51 10.03 0.76
C ARG A 141 31.78 8.86 -0.20
N LYS A 142 31.03 7.77 -0.12
CA LYS A 142 31.16 6.66 -1.08
C LYS A 142 30.68 7.04 -2.47
N MET A 143 29.68 7.90 -2.58
CA MET A 143 29.18 8.37 -3.86
C MET A 143 30.18 9.35 -4.52
N ASP A 144 30.87 10.16 -3.72
CA ASP A 144 31.95 11.04 -4.21
C ASP A 144 33.21 10.24 -4.55
N GLU A 145 33.53 9.19 -3.82
CA GLU A 145 34.59 8.25 -4.19
C GLU A 145 34.28 7.52 -5.50
N ILE A 146 33.02 7.11 -5.71
CA ILE A 146 32.56 6.49 -6.97
C ILE A 146 32.62 7.50 -8.12
N LYS A 147 32.19 8.74 -7.91
CA LYS A 147 32.27 9.80 -8.91
C LYS A 147 33.73 10.13 -9.25
N ASN A 148 34.58 10.20 -8.25
CA ASN A 148 36.00 10.48 -8.46
C ASN A 148 36.76 9.30 -9.11
N SER A 149 36.30 8.05 -8.85
CA SER A 149 36.88 6.87 -9.51
C SER A 149 36.38 6.70 -10.96
N THR A 150 35.17 7.21 -11.29
CA THR A 150 34.66 7.18 -12.67
C THR A 150 35.26 8.27 -13.55
N SER A 151 35.82 9.37 -12.99
CA SER A 151 36.53 10.38 -13.75
C SER A 151 37.92 9.92 -14.20
N ASN A 152 38.50 8.89 -13.58
CA ASN A 152 39.74 8.24 -14.02
C ASN A 152 39.41 7.04 -14.91
N ASN A 153 39.16 7.28 -16.19
CA ASN A 153 38.81 6.29 -17.20
C ASN A 153 39.81 5.13 -17.38
N ASN A 154 40.92 5.11 -16.67
CA ASN A 154 41.97 4.08 -16.80
C ASN A 154 41.95 3.02 -15.68
N SER A 155 41.12 3.11 -14.61
CA SER A 155 41.21 2.20 -13.45
C SER A 155 40.06 1.20 -13.31
N LEU A 156 38.97 1.35 -14.05
CA LEU A 156 37.83 0.41 -14.01
C LEU A 156 37.93 -0.66 -15.11
N LYS A 157 39.08 -1.34 -15.19
CA LYS A 157 39.17 -2.62 -15.90
C LYS A 157 38.63 -3.69 -14.93
N LEU A 158 37.48 -4.28 -15.27
CA LEU A 158 36.97 -5.48 -14.62
C LEU A 158 38.04 -6.59 -14.77
N LYS A 159 38.95 -6.71 -13.80
CA LYS A 159 39.91 -7.81 -13.75
C LYS A 159 39.17 -9.03 -13.20
N ARG A 160 38.76 -9.93 -14.09
CA ARG A 160 38.35 -11.27 -13.67
C ARG A 160 39.55 -12.00 -13.12
N THR A 161 39.43 -12.58 -11.93
CA THR A 161 40.48 -13.37 -11.27
C THR A 161 40.80 -14.68 -12.01
N LYS A 162 39.93 -15.12 -12.91
CA LYS A 162 40.17 -16.28 -13.78
C LYS A 162 39.81 -15.91 -15.23
N PRO A 163 40.73 -16.11 -16.19
CA PRO A 163 40.37 -15.93 -17.59
C PRO A 163 39.30 -16.95 -17.99
N LEU A 164 38.29 -16.50 -18.71
CA LEU A 164 37.30 -17.40 -19.31
C LEU A 164 38.07 -18.28 -20.31
N LYS A 165 38.17 -19.57 -20.03
CA LYS A 165 38.55 -20.54 -21.05
C LYS A 165 37.56 -20.45 -22.18
N ARG A 166 37.95 -19.81 -23.27
CA ARG A 166 37.16 -19.86 -24.51
C ARG A 166 37.31 -21.25 -25.09
N ASN A 167 36.40 -22.16 -24.75
CA ASN A 167 36.18 -23.34 -25.58
C ASN A 167 35.48 -22.85 -26.84
N HIS A 168 36.15 -22.91 -27.95
CA HIS A 168 35.63 -22.51 -29.25
C HIS A 168 34.39 -23.30 -29.71
N ASN A 169 34.04 -24.39 -29.02
CA ASN A 169 32.99 -25.33 -29.43
C ASN A 169 31.79 -25.37 -28.48
N ASN A 170 31.61 -24.40 -27.58
CA ASN A 170 30.57 -24.51 -26.55
C ASN A 170 29.14 -24.36 -27.10
N LEU A 171 28.96 -23.61 -28.16
CA LEU A 171 27.60 -23.40 -28.72
C LEU A 171 27.19 -24.56 -29.64
N GLU A 172 28.13 -25.08 -30.40
CA GLU A 172 27.93 -26.22 -31.30
C GLU A 172 27.71 -27.50 -30.52
N SER A 173 28.50 -27.76 -29.48
CA SER A 173 28.31 -28.94 -28.64
C SER A 173 27.05 -28.85 -27.74
N ALA A 174 26.63 -27.67 -27.32
CA ALA A 174 25.40 -27.47 -26.55
C ALA A 174 24.15 -27.64 -27.43
N LEU A 175 24.24 -27.40 -28.73
CA LEU A 175 23.14 -27.56 -29.69
C LEU A 175 23.21 -28.87 -30.43
N GLY A 176 24.20 -29.75 -30.17
CA GLY A 176 24.35 -31.02 -30.85
C GLY A 176 24.65 -30.91 -32.36
N LEU A 177 25.19 -29.76 -32.79
CA LEU A 177 25.50 -29.49 -34.19
C LEU A 177 26.91 -30.01 -34.53
N ILE A 178 27.00 -30.96 -35.41
CA ILE A 178 28.25 -31.46 -36.00
C ILE A 178 28.48 -30.68 -37.30
N ILE A 179 29.42 -29.69 -37.27
CA ILE A 179 29.81 -28.97 -38.46
C ILE A 179 30.96 -29.72 -39.11
N THR A 180 30.69 -30.39 -40.23
CA THR A 180 31.71 -30.99 -41.06
C THR A 180 32.26 -29.91 -41.99
N PRO A 181 33.57 -29.68 -42.03
CA PRO A 181 34.16 -28.72 -42.97
C PRO A 181 33.95 -29.23 -44.41
N LYS A 182 33.45 -28.35 -45.28
CA LYS A 182 33.30 -28.61 -46.69
C LYS A 182 34.70 -28.59 -47.33
N THR A 183 35.20 -29.73 -47.79
CA THR A 183 36.41 -29.84 -48.63
C THR A 183 36.18 -29.23 -50.00
#